data_66ae791fbf804f5f6d23740750c846d4
#
_entry.id   66ae791fbf804f5f6d23740750c846d4
#
_cell.length_a   1.000
_cell.length_b   1.000
_cell.length_c   1.000
_cell.angle_alpha   90.00
_cell.angle_beta   90.00
_cell.angle_gamma   90.00
#
_symmetry.space_group_name_H-M   'P 1'
#
loop_
_entity.id
_entity.type
_entity.pdbx_description
1 polymer ?
#
loop_
_entity_poly.entity_id
_entity_poly.type
_entity_poly.pdbx_seq_one_letter_code
_entity_poly.pdbx_strand_id
1 'polypeptide(L)'
;MNIGLLAVDSNYPNLALMKISSYHKARGDKVGWYNPFDHYDKVYMAKVFSFTEDYRQWITNADQIEKGGTGYDIKKVLLPEIDRMIPDYDLYNVDKNLAYGFLTRGCPNRCKWCVVPAKEGNIAPYMDIAEVSAGRKNVILMDNNVLASEYGLQQIEKIISMGVRVDFNQGLDARLVTCLLYTSPSPRD
;
A
#
# COMPACT_ATOMS: atom_id res chain seq x y z
N MET A 1 12.73 0.83 20.98
CA MET A 1 11.58 1.73 21.21
C MET A 1 10.30 0.89 21.31
N ASN A 2 9.26 1.41 21.95
CA ASN A 2 7.92 0.84 21.95
C ASN A 2 7.03 1.64 20.97
N ILE A 3 6.59 1.02 19.89
CA ILE A 3 5.89 1.67 18.77
C ILE A 3 4.45 1.22 18.71
N GLY A 4 3.53 2.16 18.81
CA GLY A 4 2.10 1.94 18.64
C GLY A 4 1.62 2.25 17.22
N LEU A 5 0.78 1.39 16.65
CA LEU A 5 0.16 1.60 15.35
C LEU A 5 -1.34 1.74 15.51
N LEU A 6 -1.93 2.75 14.86
CA LEU A 6 -3.37 3.03 14.94
C LEU A 6 -3.95 3.28 13.54
N ALA A 7 -4.80 2.38 13.08
CA ALA A 7 -5.66 2.60 11.91
C ALA A 7 -6.96 3.27 12.38
N VAL A 8 -7.20 4.51 11.95
CA VAL A 8 -8.29 5.33 12.48
C VAL A 8 -9.64 4.97 11.89
N ASP A 9 -9.66 4.65 10.59
CA ASP A 9 -10.90 4.55 9.83
C ASP A 9 -10.97 3.32 8.90
N SER A 10 -10.07 2.36 9.02
CA SER A 10 -10.07 1.15 8.20
C SER A 10 -9.52 -0.05 8.94
N ASN A 11 -10.22 -1.18 8.79
CA ASN A 11 -9.77 -2.50 9.25
C ASN A 11 -9.04 -3.29 8.14
N TYR A 12 -8.99 -2.74 6.92
CA TYR A 12 -8.24 -3.36 5.81
C TYR A 12 -6.74 -3.17 6.00
N PRO A 13 -5.92 -4.10 5.45
CA PRO A 13 -4.47 -3.98 5.48
C PRO A 13 -3.99 -2.62 4.97
N ASN A 14 -3.32 -1.86 5.83
CA ASN A 14 -2.76 -0.56 5.51
C ASN A 14 -1.26 -0.71 5.24
N LEU A 15 -0.86 -0.63 3.97
CA LEU A 15 0.53 -0.83 3.56
C LEU A 15 1.51 0.13 4.26
N ALA A 16 1.09 1.36 4.55
CA ALA A 16 1.97 2.31 5.24
C ALA A 16 2.28 1.82 6.67
N LEU A 17 1.26 1.39 7.42
CA LEU A 17 1.45 0.85 8.77
C LEU A 17 2.24 -0.47 8.76
N MET A 18 2.00 -1.34 7.75
CA MET A 18 2.73 -2.59 7.59
C MET A 18 4.22 -2.34 7.31
N LYS A 19 4.55 -1.36 6.48
CA LYS A 19 5.94 -0.97 6.17
C LYS A 19 6.63 -0.32 7.37
N ILE A 20 5.93 0.55 8.11
CA ILE A 20 6.40 1.14 9.36
C ILE A 20 6.70 0.03 10.38
N SER A 21 5.81 -0.97 10.50
CA SER A 21 6.02 -2.12 11.37
C SER A 21 7.31 -2.87 11.01
N SER A 22 7.48 -3.21 9.73
CA SER A 22 8.69 -3.89 9.25
C SER A 22 9.96 -3.09 9.56
N TYR A 23 9.93 -1.78 9.30
CA TYR A 23 11.06 -0.90 9.55
C TYR A 23 11.49 -0.89 11.01
N HIS A 24 10.54 -0.72 11.91
CA HIS A 24 10.82 -0.69 13.35
C HIS A 24 11.23 -2.06 13.89
N LYS A 25 10.57 -3.14 13.46
CA LYS A 25 10.95 -4.51 13.82
C LYS A 25 12.38 -4.85 13.38
N ALA A 26 12.79 -4.44 12.17
CA ALA A 26 14.16 -4.62 11.67
C ALA A 26 15.22 -3.90 12.52
N ARG A 27 14.83 -2.85 13.24
CA ARG A 27 15.68 -2.09 14.17
C ARG A 27 15.67 -2.64 15.60
N GLY A 28 14.92 -3.71 15.84
CA GLY A 28 14.76 -4.30 17.17
C GLY A 28 13.75 -3.60 18.07
N ASP A 29 12.91 -2.72 17.52
CA ASP A 29 11.85 -2.04 18.26
C ASP A 29 10.68 -3.01 18.53
N LYS A 30 9.99 -2.84 19.66
CA LYS A 30 8.73 -3.52 19.94
C LYS A 30 7.61 -2.77 19.21
N VAL A 31 6.87 -3.47 18.33
CA VAL A 31 5.80 -2.89 17.53
C VAL A 31 4.49 -3.65 17.76
N GLY A 32 3.40 -2.93 17.91
CA GLY A 32 2.07 -3.52 18.08
C GLY A 32 0.96 -2.51 17.80
N TRP A 33 -0.28 -3.01 17.81
CA TRP A 33 -1.45 -2.14 17.75
C TRP A 33 -1.52 -1.28 19.02
N TYR A 34 -1.91 -0.01 18.85
CA TYR A 34 -2.10 0.92 19.95
C TYR A 34 -3.12 0.39 20.95
N ASN A 35 -2.70 0.40 22.22
CA ASN A 35 -3.52 0.05 23.36
C ASN A 35 -3.47 1.21 24.38
N PRO A 36 -4.61 1.77 24.81
CA PRO A 36 -4.64 2.89 25.75
C PRO A 36 -3.97 2.64 27.12
N PHE A 37 -3.74 1.38 27.48
CA PHE A 37 -3.13 1.00 28.77
C PHE A 37 -1.61 0.84 28.71
N ASP A 38 -1.00 0.89 27.52
CA ASP A 38 0.44 0.76 27.33
C ASP A 38 1.08 2.13 27.09
N HIS A 39 2.36 2.32 27.45
CA HIS A 39 3.12 3.52 27.11
C HIS A 39 3.95 3.29 25.83
N TYR A 40 4.01 4.31 24.96
CA TYR A 40 4.73 4.27 23.70
C TYR A 40 5.73 5.42 23.57
N ASP A 41 6.91 5.11 23.06
CA ASP A 41 7.84 6.15 22.61
C ASP A 41 7.26 6.91 21.41
N LYS A 42 6.56 6.18 20.52
CA LYS A 42 5.93 6.80 19.36
C LYS A 42 4.68 6.04 18.91
N VAL A 43 3.64 6.79 18.54
CA VAL A 43 2.42 6.27 17.93
C VAL A 43 2.29 6.80 16.50
N TYR A 44 2.11 5.89 15.54
CA TYR A 44 1.75 6.22 14.16
C TYR A 44 0.25 6.05 13.95
N MET A 45 -0.41 7.13 13.53
CA MET A 45 -1.84 7.14 13.21
C MET A 45 -2.02 7.24 11.71
N ALA A 46 -2.75 6.27 11.11
CA ALA A 46 -3.08 6.29 9.70
C ALA A 46 -4.58 6.51 9.50
N LYS A 47 -4.93 7.49 8.68
CA LYS A 47 -6.31 7.82 8.28
C LYS A 47 -6.41 7.86 6.76
N VAL A 48 -7.39 7.16 6.19
CA VAL A 48 -7.57 7.01 4.74
C VAL A 48 -8.50 8.09 4.18
N PHE A 49 -9.63 8.33 4.85
CA PHE A 49 -10.69 9.21 4.36
C PHE A 49 -10.71 10.57 5.07
N SER A 50 -10.74 11.65 4.30
CA SER A 50 -10.78 13.02 4.87
C SER A 50 -12.09 13.34 5.61
N PHE A 51 -13.18 12.71 5.22
CA PHE A 51 -14.52 12.92 5.79
C PHE A 51 -14.80 12.10 7.06
N THR A 52 -13.93 11.11 7.39
CA THR A 52 -14.07 10.35 8.63
C THR A 52 -13.65 11.22 9.83
N GLU A 53 -14.35 11.08 10.95
CA GLU A 53 -13.94 11.70 12.20
C GLU A 53 -12.55 11.22 12.63
N ASP A 54 -11.79 12.06 13.31
CA ASP A 54 -10.51 11.68 13.89
C ASP A 54 -10.73 10.74 15.09
N TYR A 55 -9.66 10.10 15.52
CA TYR A 55 -9.71 9.27 16.72
C TYR A 55 -10.16 10.09 17.92
N ARG A 56 -11.27 9.66 18.53
CA ARG A 56 -11.99 10.47 19.54
C ARG A 56 -11.28 10.54 20.89
N GLN A 57 -10.42 9.57 21.21
CA GLN A 57 -9.74 9.55 22.48
C GLN A 57 -8.42 10.33 22.40
N TRP A 58 -8.09 11.04 23.46
CA TRP A 58 -6.78 11.69 23.57
C TRP A 58 -5.71 10.61 23.81
N ILE A 59 -4.68 10.61 22.99
CA ILE A 59 -3.50 9.76 23.21
C ILE A 59 -2.58 10.52 24.16
N THR A 60 -2.59 10.13 25.44
CA THR A 60 -1.78 10.75 26.49
C THR A 60 -0.60 9.87 26.94
N ASN A 61 -0.53 8.65 26.40
CA ASN A 61 0.41 7.60 26.76
C ASN A 61 1.48 7.37 25.66
N ALA A 62 1.79 8.41 24.89
CA ALA A 62 2.84 8.40 23.88
C ALA A 62 3.67 9.68 23.94
N ASP A 63 5.01 9.55 23.83
CA ASP A 63 5.92 10.70 23.82
C ASP A 63 5.82 11.46 22.51
N GLN A 64 5.58 10.75 21.40
CA GLN A 64 5.41 11.32 20.07
C GLN A 64 4.23 10.71 19.34
N ILE A 65 3.51 11.54 18.57
CA ILE A 65 2.43 11.10 17.71
C ILE A 65 2.71 11.57 16.29
N GLU A 66 2.72 10.64 15.35
CA GLU A 66 2.86 10.94 13.93
C GLU A 66 1.60 10.56 13.17
N LYS A 67 0.92 11.55 12.58
CA LYS A 67 -0.27 11.37 11.76
C LYS A 67 0.11 11.29 10.28
N GLY A 68 -0.47 10.32 9.56
CA GLY A 68 -0.23 10.12 8.14
C GLY A 68 -1.43 9.52 7.40
N GLY A 69 -1.30 9.41 6.08
CA GLY A 69 -2.35 8.94 5.19
C GLY A 69 -3.19 10.07 4.60
N THR A 70 -3.93 9.74 3.54
CA THR A 70 -4.68 10.69 2.70
C THR A 70 -5.71 11.49 3.49
N GLY A 71 -6.26 10.90 4.56
CA GLY A 71 -7.27 11.55 5.41
C GLY A 71 -6.72 12.68 6.29
N TYR A 72 -5.40 12.67 6.58
CA TYR A 72 -4.75 13.76 7.32
C TYR A 72 -4.04 14.74 6.39
N ASP A 73 -3.20 14.23 5.50
CA ASP A 73 -2.43 15.04 4.58
C ASP A 73 -2.19 14.27 3.27
N ILE A 74 -2.75 14.79 2.19
CA ILE A 74 -2.64 14.19 0.86
C ILE A 74 -1.20 14.14 0.33
N LYS A 75 -0.35 15.07 0.78
CA LYS A 75 1.05 15.20 0.33
C LYS A 75 2.03 14.41 1.20
N LYS A 76 1.60 13.96 2.37
CA LYS A 76 2.48 13.22 3.27
C LYS A 76 2.77 11.83 2.70
N VAL A 77 4.06 11.56 2.50
CA VAL A 77 4.59 10.28 2.02
C VAL A 77 5.47 9.65 3.10
N LEU A 78 5.67 8.35 3.00
CA LEU A 78 6.65 7.64 3.84
C LEU A 78 8.07 8.05 3.47
N LEU A 79 8.96 8.01 4.44
CA LEU A 79 10.39 8.12 4.17
C LEU A 79 10.82 7.02 3.20
N PRO A 80 11.74 7.29 2.25
CA PRO A 80 12.15 6.30 1.24
C PRO A 80 12.62 4.97 1.84
N GLU A 81 13.29 5.00 2.96
CA GLU A 81 13.78 3.82 3.68
C GLU A 81 12.64 2.96 4.25
N ILE A 82 11.53 3.56 4.64
CA ILE A 82 10.32 2.86 5.09
C ILE A 82 9.51 2.38 3.89
N ASP A 83 9.41 3.23 2.86
CA ASP A 83 8.58 2.94 1.69
C ASP A 83 9.08 1.74 0.87
N ARG A 84 10.38 1.44 0.94
CA ARG A 84 11.00 0.26 0.30
C ARG A 84 10.94 -1.01 1.15
N MET A 85 10.44 -0.97 2.38
CA MET A 85 10.31 -2.16 3.21
C MET A 85 9.26 -3.12 2.65
N ILE A 86 9.53 -4.41 2.77
CA ILE A 86 8.52 -5.46 2.56
C ILE A 86 7.49 -5.30 3.67
N PRO A 87 6.17 -5.26 3.35
CA PRO A 87 5.12 -5.10 4.35
C PRO A 87 5.11 -6.22 5.39
N ASP A 88 4.86 -5.87 6.63
CA ASP A 88 4.64 -6.82 7.73
C ASP A 88 3.22 -7.39 7.64
N TYR A 89 3.09 -8.51 6.98
CA TYR A 89 1.79 -9.17 6.76
C TYR A 89 1.20 -9.78 8.04
N ASP A 90 2.05 -10.11 9.03
CA ASP A 90 1.60 -10.67 10.31
C ASP A 90 0.81 -9.63 11.13
N LEU A 91 1.05 -8.33 10.91
CA LEU A 91 0.34 -7.25 11.57
C LEU A 91 -1.19 -7.33 11.40
N TYR A 92 -1.65 -7.78 10.24
CA TYR A 92 -3.07 -7.93 9.90
C TYR A 92 -3.51 -9.38 9.72
N ASN A 93 -2.67 -10.35 10.09
CA ASN A 93 -2.92 -11.78 9.87
C ASN A 93 -3.31 -12.11 8.41
N VAL A 94 -2.64 -11.47 7.45
CA VAL A 94 -2.87 -11.70 6.02
C VAL A 94 -2.41 -13.10 5.63
N ASP A 95 -3.13 -13.73 4.70
CA ASP A 95 -2.74 -15.04 4.14
C ASP A 95 -1.28 -15.01 3.67
N LYS A 96 -0.53 -16.06 4.05
CA LYS A 96 0.91 -16.17 3.74
C LYS A 96 1.21 -16.20 2.24
N ASN A 97 0.24 -16.57 1.41
CA ASN A 97 0.36 -16.57 -0.05
C ASN A 97 -0.12 -15.27 -0.71
N LEU A 98 -0.58 -14.29 0.05
CA LEU A 98 -1.11 -13.03 -0.46
C LEU A 98 -0.14 -11.88 -0.22
N ALA A 99 0.11 -11.08 -1.26
CA ALA A 99 0.85 -9.83 -1.17
C ALA A 99 -0.02 -8.64 -1.61
N TYR A 100 0.36 -7.46 -1.15
CA TYR A 100 -0.23 -6.17 -1.56
C TYR A 100 0.87 -5.25 -2.05
N GLY A 101 0.61 -4.48 -3.12
CA GLY A 101 1.58 -3.50 -3.56
C GLY A 101 1.16 -2.67 -4.75
N PHE A 102 2.14 -2.00 -5.31
CA PHE A 102 2.03 -1.15 -6.49
C PHE A 102 3.20 -1.43 -7.42
N LEU A 103 2.96 -1.52 -8.71
CA LEU A 103 4.00 -1.55 -9.75
C LEU A 103 4.33 -0.14 -10.22
N THR A 104 3.29 0.70 -10.29
CA THR A 104 3.36 2.09 -10.69
C THR A 104 2.68 2.98 -9.67
N ARG A 105 3.05 4.26 -9.63
CA ARG A 105 2.37 5.29 -8.85
C ARG A 105 1.95 6.42 -9.79
N GLY A 106 0.82 7.07 -9.45
CA GLY A 106 0.28 8.14 -10.25
C GLY A 106 -0.62 7.68 -11.41
N CYS A 107 -1.08 8.64 -12.20
CA CYS A 107 -1.95 8.40 -13.34
C CYS A 107 -1.82 9.54 -14.36
N PRO A 108 -1.79 9.27 -15.70
CA PRO A 108 -1.76 10.32 -16.71
C PRO A 108 -3.10 11.03 -16.86
N ASN A 109 -4.20 10.40 -16.44
CA ASN A 109 -5.54 10.98 -16.52
C ASN A 109 -5.72 12.07 -15.44
N ARG A 110 -6.37 13.18 -15.81
CA ARG A 110 -6.66 14.30 -14.91
C ARG A 110 -8.18 14.41 -14.68
N CYS A 111 -8.77 13.33 -14.20
CA CYS A 111 -10.21 13.30 -13.89
C CYS A 111 -10.54 14.32 -12.79
N LYS A 112 -11.59 15.13 -13.01
CA LYS A 112 -11.95 16.27 -12.12
C LYS A 112 -12.22 15.90 -10.66
N TRP A 113 -12.70 14.68 -10.43
CA TRP A 113 -13.04 14.16 -9.09
C TRP A 113 -11.94 13.30 -8.47
N CYS A 114 -10.84 13.06 -9.19
CA CYS A 114 -9.81 12.13 -8.76
C CYS A 114 -8.72 12.82 -7.95
N VAL A 115 -8.37 12.24 -6.81
CA VAL A 115 -7.32 12.72 -5.93
C VAL A 115 -5.91 12.39 -6.41
N VAL A 116 -5.77 11.37 -7.27
CA VAL A 116 -4.47 10.82 -7.69
C VAL A 116 -3.53 11.86 -8.32
N PRO A 117 -3.99 12.72 -9.25
CA PRO A 117 -3.10 13.74 -9.82
C PRO A 117 -2.52 14.71 -8.78
N ALA A 118 -3.30 15.03 -7.75
CA ALA A 118 -2.85 15.92 -6.68
C ALA A 118 -1.92 15.22 -5.67
N LYS A 119 -2.14 13.91 -5.45
CA LYS A 119 -1.41 13.09 -4.47
C LYS A 119 -0.12 12.51 -5.03
N GLU A 120 -0.19 11.92 -6.21
CA GLU A 120 0.86 11.08 -6.80
C GLU A 120 1.44 11.64 -8.11
N GLY A 121 0.72 12.58 -8.75
CA GLY A 121 1.15 13.20 -10.00
C GLY A 121 1.00 12.28 -11.21
N ASN A 122 1.92 12.42 -12.16
CA ASN A 122 1.96 11.59 -13.37
C ASN A 122 2.40 10.16 -13.03
N ILE A 123 2.03 9.21 -13.91
CA ILE A 123 2.43 7.82 -13.74
C ILE A 123 3.95 7.65 -13.83
N ALA A 124 4.50 6.88 -12.93
CA ALA A 124 5.92 6.56 -12.86
C ALA A 124 6.13 5.12 -12.37
N PRO A 125 7.22 4.44 -12.79
CA PRO A 125 7.64 3.16 -12.22
C PRO A 125 7.82 3.25 -10.70
N TYR A 126 7.47 2.17 -9.99
CA TYR A 126 7.61 2.15 -8.53
C TYR A 126 8.32 0.89 -8.03
N MET A 127 7.73 -0.30 -8.12
CA MET A 127 8.33 -1.57 -7.68
C MET A 127 8.20 -2.65 -8.75
N ASP A 128 9.16 -3.56 -8.79
CA ASP A 128 9.08 -4.75 -9.62
C ASP A 128 8.12 -5.79 -9.00
N ILE A 129 7.39 -6.55 -9.83
CA ILE A 129 6.45 -7.57 -9.35
C ILE A 129 7.15 -8.67 -8.52
N ALA A 130 8.39 -9.00 -8.80
CA ALA A 130 9.14 -9.96 -8.00
C ALA A 130 9.39 -9.44 -6.57
N GLU A 131 9.64 -8.13 -6.41
CA GLU A 131 9.78 -7.48 -5.11
C GLU A 131 8.42 -7.42 -4.39
N VAL A 132 7.36 -7.02 -5.11
CA VAL A 132 6.01 -6.94 -4.54
C VAL A 132 5.52 -8.30 -4.06
N SER A 133 5.66 -9.33 -4.89
CA SER A 133 5.21 -10.68 -4.54
C SER A 133 6.02 -11.30 -3.41
N ALA A 134 7.32 -11.00 -3.34
CA ALA A 134 8.24 -11.57 -2.37
C ALA A 134 8.07 -13.11 -2.25
N GLY A 135 7.92 -13.79 -3.40
CA GLY A 135 7.72 -15.24 -3.48
C GLY A 135 6.28 -15.73 -3.23
N ARG A 136 5.32 -14.84 -2.97
CA ARG A 136 3.90 -15.19 -2.84
C ARG A 136 3.24 -15.38 -4.20
N LYS A 137 2.22 -16.25 -4.26
CA LYS A 137 1.55 -16.63 -5.51
C LYS A 137 0.38 -15.73 -5.87
N ASN A 138 -0.19 -15.02 -4.91
CA ASN A 138 -1.33 -14.13 -5.10
C ASN A 138 -0.93 -12.71 -4.74
N VAL A 139 -1.26 -11.74 -5.58
CA VAL A 139 -0.93 -10.34 -5.37
C VAL A 139 -2.15 -9.46 -5.63
N ILE A 140 -2.45 -8.57 -4.71
CA ILE A 140 -3.41 -7.49 -4.91
C ILE A 140 -2.62 -6.23 -5.27
N LEU A 141 -2.77 -5.79 -6.52
CA LEU A 141 -2.18 -4.56 -7.02
C LEU A 141 -3.16 -3.41 -6.87
N MET A 142 -2.68 -2.33 -6.28
CA MET A 142 -3.48 -1.13 -6.00
C MET A 142 -3.09 0.03 -6.92
N ASP A 143 -2.58 -0.29 -8.11
CA ASP A 143 -2.18 0.67 -9.13
C ASP A 143 -3.38 1.46 -9.65
N ASN A 144 -3.19 2.76 -9.86
CA ASN A 144 -4.27 3.63 -10.34
C ASN A 144 -4.56 3.46 -11.85
N ASN A 145 -3.53 3.14 -12.65
CA ASN A 145 -3.67 2.92 -14.10
C ASN A 145 -2.42 2.26 -14.68
N VAL A 146 -2.13 1.03 -14.29
CA VAL A 146 -0.91 0.31 -14.67
C VAL A 146 -0.72 0.19 -16.18
N LEU A 147 -1.83 0.06 -16.94
CA LEU A 147 -1.78 -0.09 -18.41
C LEU A 147 -1.31 1.18 -19.14
N ALA A 148 -1.33 2.33 -18.49
CA ALA A 148 -0.95 3.59 -19.11
C ALA A 148 0.57 3.86 -19.09
N SER A 149 1.39 2.87 -18.75
CA SER A 149 2.84 2.99 -18.75
C SER A 149 3.49 1.78 -19.40
N GLU A 150 4.54 2.01 -20.16
CA GLU A 150 5.35 0.95 -20.77
C GLU A 150 5.93 0.01 -19.69
N TYR A 151 6.43 0.59 -18.59
CA TYR A 151 6.89 -0.18 -17.44
C TYR A 151 5.77 -1.09 -16.88
N GLY A 152 4.54 -0.57 -16.76
CA GLY A 152 3.40 -1.36 -16.29
C GLY A 152 3.12 -2.55 -17.19
N LEU A 153 3.17 -2.37 -18.51
CA LEU A 153 2.99 -3.45 -19.48
C LEU A 153 4.09 -4.50 -19.37
N GLN A 154 5.35 -4.10 -19.25
CA GLN A 154 6.48 -5.01 -18.99
C GLN A 154 6.30 -5.82 -17.71
N GLN A 155 5.77 -5.20 -16.66
CA GLN A 155 5.48 -5.90 -15.41
C GLN A 155 4.35 -6.92 -15.58
N ILE A 156 3.33 -6.65 -16.40
CA ILE A 156 2.26 -7.61 -16.70
C ILE A 156 2.81 -8.82 -17.46
N GLU A 157 3.68 -8.63 -18.44
CA GLU A 157 4.36 -9.74 -19.11
C GLU A 157 5.17 -10.59 -18.13
N LYS A 158 5.84 -9.94 -17.19
CA LYS A 158 6.59 -10.61 -16.12
C LYS A 158 5.67 -11.38 -15.18
N ILE A 159 4.51 -10.84 -14.80
CA ILE A 159 3.49 -11.52 -14.00
C ILE A 159 3.08 -12.83 -14.68
N ILE A 160 2.79 -12.79 -15.99
CA ILE A 160 2.42 -13.95 -16.78
C ILE A 160 3.54 -14.99 -16.77
N SER A 161 4.78 -14.58 -17.03
CA SER A 161 5.94 -15.45 -17.05
C SER A 161 6.24 -16.11 -15.70
N MET A 162 5.96 -15.43 -14.60
CA MET A 162 6.14 -15.91 -13.23
C MET A 162 4.99 -16.80 -12.75
N GLY A 163 3.86 -16.81 -13.46
CA GLY A 163 2.65 -17.53 -13.04
C GLY A 163 2.03 -16.98 -11.73
N VAL A 164 2.23 -15.69 -11.46
CA VAL A 164 1.65 -15.03 -10.29
C VAL A 164 0.21 -14.64 -10.61
N ARG A 165 -0.70 -14.97 -9.71
CA ARG A 165 -2.11 -14.55 -9.81
C ARG A 165 -2.26 -13.13 -9.27
N VAL A 166 -2.83 -12.23 -10.07
CA VAL A 166 -2.97 -10.81 -9.72
C VAL A 166 -4.43 -10.38 -9.74
N ASP A 167 -4.82 -9.62 -8.72
CA ASP A 167 -6.05 -8.85 -8.67
C ASP A 167 -5.70 -7.36 -8.81
N PHE A 168 -6.25 -6.70 -9.84
CA PHE A 168 -6.13 -5.25 -10.05
C PHE A 168 -7.27 -4.55 -9.31
N ASN A 169 -7.08 -4.33 -8.03
CA ASN A 169 -8.11 -3.84 -7.11
C ASN A 169 -8.72 -2.48 -7.49
N GLN A 170 -7.95 -1.58 -8.14
CA GLN A 170 -8.46 -0.28 -8.61
C GLN A 170 -9.04 -0.34 -10.03
N GLY A 171 -9.06 -1.53 -10.64
CA GLY A 171 -9.51 -1.77 -11.99
C GLY A 171 -8.47 -1.43 -13.06
N LEU A 172 -8.84 -1.69 -14.29
CA LEU A 172 -8.01 -1.43 -15.48
C LEU A 172 -8.74 -0.48 -16.42
N ASP A 173 -8.01 0.42 -17.05
CA ASP A 173 -8.56 1.29 -18.11
C ASP A 173 -8.84 0.46 -19.36
N ALA A 174 -10.09 0.11 -19.59
CA ALA A 174 -10.50 -0.75 -20.70
C ALA A 174 -10.11 -0.20 -22.09
N ARG A 175 -9.87 1.11 -22.22
CA ARG A 175 -9.42 1.74 -23.47
C ARG A 175 -8.00 1.33 -23.85
N LEU A 176 -7.20 0.88 -22.86
CA LEU A 176 -5.81 0.48 -23.01
C LEU A 176 -5.63 -1.04 -23.07
N VAL A 177 -6.71 -1.80 -22.97
CA VAL A 177 -6.66 -3.28 -23.08
C VAL A 177 -6.43 -3.65 -24.53
N THR A 178 -5.33 -4.34 -24.81
CA THR A 178 -4.97 -4.86 -26.14
C THR A 178 -5.32 -6.34 -26.25
N CYS A 179 -5.35 -6.89 -27.49
CA CYS A 179 -5.54 -8.31 -27.73
C CYS A 179 -4.56 -9.18 -26.93
N LEU A 180 -3.32 -8.74 -26.76
CA LEU A 180 -2.30 -9.47 -26.03
C LEU A 180 -2.69 -9.68 -24.55
N LEU A 181 -3.26 -8.65 -23.92
CA LEU A 181 -3.74 -8.73 -22.53
C LEU A 181 -5.00 -9.58 -22.40
N TYR A 182 -5.86 -9.54 -23.41
CA TYR A 182 -7.13 -10.26 -23.39
C TYR A 182 -6.98 -11.76 -23.69
N THR A 183 -5.99 -12.14 -24.51
CA THR A 183 -5.74 -13.53 -24.92
C THR A 183 -4.70 -14.25 -24.08
N SER A 184 -4.11 -13.58 -23.09
CA SER A 184 -3.22 -14.25 -22.13
C SER A 184 -3.99 -15.33 -21.38
N PRO A 185 -3.41 -16.55 -21.20
CA PRO A 185 -4.09 -17.63 -20.49
C PRO A 185 -4.51 -17.18 -19.09
N SER A 186 -5.79 -17.35 -18.79
CA SER A 186 -6.31 -17.11 -17.45
C SER A 186 -5.71 -18.14 -16.49
N PRO A 187 -5.33 -17.75 -15.27
CA PRO A 187 -4.94 -18.71 -14.25
C PRO A 187 -6.07 -19.69 -13.84
N ARG A 188 -7.23 -19.60 -14.49
CA ARG A 188 -8.39 -20.46 -14.26
C ARG A 188 -8.55 -21.57 -15.31
N ASP A 189 -7.74 -21.56 -16.36
CA ASP A 189 -7.76 -22.56 -17.44
C ASP A 189 -6.79 -23.70 -17.16
#